data_be287328b92c092fd6770b9b0cfa204c
#
_entry.id   be287328b92c092fd6770b9b0cfa204c
#
_cell.length_a   1.000
_cell.length_b   1.000
_cell.length_c   1.000
_cell.angle_alpha   90.00
_cell.angle_beta   90.00
_cell.angle_gamma   90.00
#
_symmetry.space_group_name_H-M   'P 1'
#
loop_
_entity.id
_entity.type
_entity.pdbx_description
1 polymer ?
#
loop_
_entity_poly.entity_id
_entity_poly.type
_entity_poly.pdbx_seq_one_letter_code
_entity_poly.pdbx_strand_id
1 'polypeptide(L)'
;MDICENNGIEVAIVDSTTHLWAGEGGLLEKQNTVVAKSKSGNSYTAWREVTPDHNKFVDKMLQCNMHLIATMRSKMEYVQEKDGDGNSRVRKLGLKPVQREGMEYEFTVFLDIDDNHTAVASKDRTGLLDGKTFKVNVQVGRDLMNWLDSGSDEEPVVLADNRTLADVKREVAQLVKANPEKDYKNLVFAKHGNPNELNLEDLKIVLEKMEKV
;
A
#
# COMPACT_ATOMS: atom_id res chain seq x y z
N MET A 1 14.73 5.26 -2.85
CA MET A 1 14.25 4.58 -1.62
C MET A 1 15.23 3.50 -1.16
N ASP A 2 15.59 2.51 -1.96
CA ASP A 2 16.52 1.42 -1.56
C ASP A 2 17.84 1.91 -0.94
N ILE A 3 18.43 2.96 -1.50
CA ILE A 3 19.66 3.56 -0.94
C ILE A 3 19.41 4.11 0.46
N CYS A 4 18.28 4.76 0.69
CA CYS A 4 17.92 5.31 2.01
C CYS A 4 17.71 4.19 3.04
N GLU A 5 16.97 3.15 2.67
CA GLU A 5 16.72 1.98 3.52
C GLU A 5 18.05 1.30 3.90
N ASN A 6 18.92 1.04 2.91
CA ASN A 6 20.21 0.39 3.12
C ASN A 6 21.18 1.22 4.00
N ASN A 7 20.94 2.51 4.14
CA ASN A 7 21.72 3.40 5.01
C ASN A 7 21.01 3.74 6.33
N GLY A 8 19.94 3.06 6.68
CA GLY A 8 19.24 3.21 7.96
C GLY A 8 18.53 4.55 8.12
N ILE A 9 18.08 5.15 7.02
CA ILE A 9 17.27 6.38 7.06
C ILE A 9 15.86 6.03 7.54
N GLU A 10 15.42 6.65 8.60
CA GLU A 10 14.10 6.41 9.20
C GLU A 10 12.98 7.23 8.56
N VAL A 11 13.29 8.42 8.04
CA VAL A 11 12.31 9.34 7.43
C VAL A 11 12.83 9.82 6.08
N ALA A 12 12.03 9.69 5.04
CA ALA A 12 12.31 10.22 3.71
C ALA A 12 11.26 11.26 3.29
N ILE A 13 11.72 12.36 2.70
CA ILE A 13 10.84 13.40 2.15
C ILE A 13 10.97 13.39 0.64
N VAL A 14 9.83 13.22 -0.06
CA VAL A 14 9.75 13.30 -1.52
C VAL A 14 9.05 14.60 -1.93
N ASP A 15 9.82 15.57 -2.37
CA ASP A 15 9.30 16.86 -2.84
C ASP A 15 9.64 17.05 -4.34
N SER A 16 8.68 16.90 -5.23
CA SER A 16 7.31 16.48 -5.04
C SER A 16 6.98 15.29 -5.97
N THR A 17 6.04 14.48 -5.56
CA THR A 17 5.58 13.35 -6.38
C THR A 17 4.83 13.81 -7.64
N THR A 18 4.41 15.08 -7.71
CA THR A 18 3.84 15.68 -8.92
C THR A 18 4.80 15.59 -10.12
N HIS A 19 6.11 15.71 -9.90
CA HIS A 19 7.09 15.62 -10.99
C HIS A 19 7.16 14.23 -11.61
N LEU A 20 6.95 13.18 -10.82
CA LEU A 20 6.84 11.81 -11.34
C LEU A 20 5.63 11.62 -12.24
N TRP A 21 4.57 12.37 -11.99
CA TRP A 21 3.33 12.32 -12.77
C TRP A 21 3.37 13.26 -13.98
N ALA A 22 3.58 14.55 -13.75
CA ALA A 22 3.37 15.63 -14.72
C ALA A 22 4.63 16.47 -15.01
N GLY A 23 5.80 16.06 -14.50
CA GLY A 23 7.09 16.71 -14.81
C GLY A 23 7.71 16.22 -16.11
N GLU A 24 8.85 16.80 -16.47
CA GLU A 24 9.70 16.33 -17.56
C GLU A 24 10.16 14.89 -17.27
N GLY A 25 10.01 14.00 -18.25
CA GLY A 25 10.22 12.56 -18.05
C GLY A 25 9.16 11.85 -17.22
N GLY A 26 8.12 12.56 -16.77
CA GLY A 26 7.02 12.00 -15.98
C GLY A 26 6.09 11.07 -16.77
N LEU A 27 5.18 10.43 -16.04
CA LEU A 27 4.32 9.39 -16.61
C LEU A 27 3.35 9.92 -17.67
N LEU A 28 2.88 11.17 -17.55
CA LEU A 28 2.04 11.80 -18.58
C LEU A 28 2.82 12.02 -19.89
N GLU A 29 4.06 12.46 -19.82
CA GLU A 29 4.90 12.62 -21.01
C GLU A 29 5.22 11.27 -21.66
N LYS A 30 5.52 10.26 -20.84
CA LYS A 30 5.72 8.90 -21.32
C LYS A 30 4.46 8.37 -22.02
N GLN A 31 3.28 8.59 -21.45
CA GLN A 31 2.01 8.20 -22.05
C GLN A 31 1.78 8.90 -23.40
N ASN A 32 2.03 10.22 -23.49
CA ASN A 32 1.94 10.97 -24.74
C ASN A 32 2.90 10.44 -25.80
N THR A 33 4.12 10.05 -25.40
CA THR A 33 5.12 9.45 -26.30
C THR A 33 4.65 8.11 -26.87
N VAL A 34 4.04 7.27 -26.03
CA VAL A 34 3.46 5.99 -26.44
C VAL A 34 2.30 6.21 -27.43
N VAL A 35 1.41 7.16 -27.15
CA VAL A 35 0.30 7.54 -28.05
C VAL A 35 0.85 7.99 -29.40
N ALA A 36 1.85 8.89 -29.41
CA ALA A 36 2.44 9.41 -30.65
C ALA A 36 3.11 8.32 -31.51
N LYS A 37 3.67 7.29 -30.91
CA LYS A 37 4.28 6.13 -31.61
C LYS A 37 3.25 5.08 -32.03
N SER A 38 2.04 5.11 -31.46
CA SER A 38 0.99 4.14 -31.76
C SER A 38 0.28 4.47 -33.09
N LYS A 39 0.14 3.48 -33.96
CA LYS A 39 -0.63 3.64 -35.22
C LYS A 39 -2.11 4.00 -34.99
N SER A 40 -2.68 3.58 -33.86
CA SER A 40 -4.08 3.83 -33.51
C SER A 40 -4.30 5.18 -32.83
N GLY A 41 -3.25 5.83 -32.30
CA GLY A 41 -3.36 7.05 -31.51
C GLY A 41 -4.22 6.91 -30.24
N ASN A 42 -4.48 5.68 -29.80
CA ASN A 42 -5.40 5.42 -28.69
C ASN A 42 -4.74 5.63 -27.33
N SER A 43 -5.14 6.71 -26.66
CA SER A 43 -4.66 7.06 -25.31
C SER A 43 -4.96 5.99 -24.27
N TYR A 44 -6.09 5.30 -24.36
CA TYR A 44 -6.46 4.24 -23.41
C TYR A 44 -5.50 3.05 -23.44
N THR A 45 -5.08 2.63 -24.63
CA THR A 45 -4.13 1.51 -24.76
C THR A 45 -2.73 1.90 -24.27
N ALA A 46 -2.32 3.16 -24.42
CA ALA A 46 -1.05 3.65 -23.95
C ALA A 46 -0.89 3.55 -22.42
N TRP A 47 -1.97 3.68 -21.67
CA TRP A 47 -1.96 3.50 -20.23
C TRP A 47 -1.57 2.08 -19.78
N ARG A 48 -1.79 1.07 -20.61
CA ARG A 48 -1.36 -0.31 -20.30
C ARG A 48 0.15 -0.43 -20.19
N GLU A 49 0.90 0.39 -20.95
CA GLU A 49 2.36 0.41 -20.90
C GLU A 49 2.91 1.26 -19.77
N VAL A 50 2.19 2.31 -19.35
CA VAL A 50 2.66 3.29 -18.37
C VAL A 50 2.23 2.94 -16.94
N THR A 51 1.05 2.33 -16.79
CA THR A 51 0.52 1.94 -15.47
C THR A 51 1.48 1.07 -14.65
N PRO A 52 2.22 0.10 -15.23
CA PRO A 52 3.17 -0.69 -14.45
C PRO A 52 4.28 0.15 -13.79
N ASP A 53 4.73 1.24 -14.41
CA ASP A 53 5.74 2.11 -13.81
C ASP A 53 5.17 2.92 -12.64
N HIS A 54 3.92 3.37 -12.75
CA HIS A 54 3.23 4.00 -11.63
C HIS A 54 3.07 3.01 -10.46
N ASN A 55 2.62 1.80 -10.75
CA ASN A 55 2.42 0.78 -9.72
C ASN A 55 3.73 0.44 -9.00
N LYS A 56 4.84 0.29 -9.74
CA LYS A 56 6.16 0.07 -9.13
C LYS A 56 6.55 1.18 -8.14
N PHE A 57 6.22 2.43 -8.48
CA PHE A 57 6.49 3.55 -7.57
C PHE A 57 5.61 3.46 -6.31
N VAL A 58 4.32 3.20 -6.47
CA VAL A 58 3.38 3.04 -5.34
C VAL A 58 3.77 1.85 -4.48
N ASP A 59 4.03 0.69 -5.09
CA ASP A 59 4.46 -0.52 -4.39
C ASP A 59 5.73 -0.26 -3.56
N LYS A 60 6.70 0.46 -4.15
CA LYS A 60 7.93 0.80 -3.43
C LYS A 60 7.70 1.78 -2.28
N MET A 61 6.76 2.71 -2.42
CA MET A 61 6.35 3.58 -1.30
C MET A 61 5.74 2.78 -0.16
N LEU A 62 4.83 1.87 -0.48
CA LEU A 62 4.09 1.07 0.51
C LEU A 62 4.96 0.02 1.21
N GLN A 63 6.00 -0.47 0.52
CA GLN A 63 6.90 -1.52 1.01
C GLN A 63 8.16 -0.97 1.67
N CYS A 64 8.41 0.35 1.60
CA CYS A 64 9.61 0.92 2.20
C CYS A 64 9.53 0.89 3.73
N ASN A 65 10.64 0.53 4.35
CA ASN A 65 10.75 0.43 5.81
C ASN A 65 11.17 1.80 6.42
N MET A 66 10.50 2.87 5.97
CA MET A 66 10.75 4.24 6.39
C MET A 66 9.43 4.99 6.51
N HIS A 67 9.39 6.02 7.35
CA HIS A 67 8.30 7.01 7.29
C HIS A 67 8.46 7.86 6.04
N LEU A 68 7.44 7.93 5.21
CA LEU A 68 7.47 8.68 3.97
C LEU A 68 6.59 9.92 4.06
N ILE A 69 7.20 11.09 3.86
CA ILE A 69 6.49 12.36 3.70
C ILE A 69 6.57 12.74 2.22
N ALA A 70 5.42 12.84 1.56
CA ALA A 70 5.35 13.22 0.15
C ALA A 70 4.59 14.53 -0.02
N THR A 71 5.14 15.46 -0.79
CA THR A 71 4.43 16.66 -1.20
C THR A 71 3.83 16.48 -2.60
N MET A 72 2.71 17.14 -2.85
CA MET A 72 2.05 17.22 -4.14
C MET A 72 1.60 18.64 -4.39
N ARG A 73 1.79 19.12 -5.62
CA ARG A 73 1.15 20.37 -6.04
C ARG A 73 -0.33 20.15 -6.14
N SER A 74 -1.13 21.14 -5.78
CA SER A 74 -2.57 21.12 -5.95
C SER A 74 -3.01 22.11 -7.04
N LYS A 75 -4.15 21.80 -7.62
CA LYS A 75 -4.86 22.71 -8.53
C LYS A 75 -6.32 22.81 -8.12
N MET A 76 -6.95 23.93 -8.47
CA MET A 76 -8.36 24.09 -8.23
C MET A 76 -9.16 23.24 -9.21
N GLU A 77 -10.06 22.42 -8.69
CA GLU A 77 -10.98 21.61 -9.49
C GLU A 77 -12.33 22.32 -9.64
N TYR A 78 -12.84 22.32 -10.86
CA TYR A 78 -14.13 22.87 -11.21
C TYR A 78 -14.98 21.81 -11.90
N VAL A 79 -16.25 21.76 -11.56
CA VAL A 79 -17.22 20.87 -12.21
C VAL A 79 -18.26 21.71 -12.93
N GLN A 80 -18.63 21.30 -14.15
CA GLN A 80 -19.78 21.80 -14.83
C GLN A 80 -21.01 20.96 -14.49
N GLU A 81 -21.98 21.58 -13.83
CA GLU A 81 -23.26 20.96 -13.50
C GLU A 81 -24.36 21.64 -14.34
N LYS A 82 -25.41 20.91 -14.68
CA LYS A 82 -26.62 21.52 -15.25
C LYS A 82 -27.54 21.88 -14.08
N ASP A 83 -28.02 23.13 -14.07
CA ASP A 83 -29.07 23.54 -13.13
C ASP A 83 -30.43 22.92 -13.52
N GLY A 84 -31.44 23.12 -12.66
CA GLY A 84 -32.80 22.61 -12.91
C GLY A 84 -33.45 23.11 -14.19
N ASP A 85 -32.94 24.20 -14.77
CA ASP A 85 -33.42 24.82 -16.01
C ASP A 85 -32.56 24.38 -17.22
N GLY A 86 -31.57 23.48 -17.02
CA GLY A 86 -30.73 22.96 -18.09
C GLY A 86 -29.53 23.81 -18.45
N ASN A 87 -29.30 24.96 -17.78
CA ASN A 87 -28.13 25.81 -18.03
C ASN A 87 -26.87 25.24 -17.37
N SER A 88 -25.72 25.42 -18.04
CA SER A 88 -24.44 24.97 -17.53
C SER A 88 -23.91 25.90 -16.43
N ARG A 89 -23.66 25.40 -15.24
CA ARG A 89 -23.12 26.15 -14.12
C ARG A 89 -21.76 25.54 -13.69
N VAL A 90 -20.75 26.41 -13.52
CA VAL A 90 -19.43 25.98 -13.04
C VAL A 90 -19.42 26.08 -11.52
N ARG A 91 -19.16 24.96 -10.85
CA ARG A 91 -19.00 24.91 -9.40
C ARG A 91 -17.54 24.57 -9.06
N LYS A 92 -16.96 25.32 -8.12
CA LYS A 92 -15.64 25.08 -7.55
C LYS A 92 -15.77 23.91 -6.56
N LEU A 93 -15.02 22.84 -6.76
CA LEU A 93 -15.02 21.66 -5.86
C LEU A 93 -14.00 21.79 -4.72
N GLY A 94 -12.83 22.33 -4.99
CA GLY A 94 -11.75 22.41 -4.00
C GLY A 94 -10.38 22.21 -4.61
N LEU A 95 -9.40 21.92 -3.78
CA LEU A 95 -8.06 21.55 -4.22
C LEU A 95 -8.04 20.07 -4.63
N LYS A 96 -7.37 19.77 -5.73
CA LYS A 96 -7.12 18.41 -6.20
C LYS A 96 -5.61 18.23 -6.41
N PRO A 97 -4.99 17.17 -5.93
CA PRO A 97 -3.57 16.92 -6.15
C PRO A 97 -3.29 16.73 -7.65
N VAL A 98 -2.16 17.26 -8.10
CA VAL A 98 -1.64 17.02 -9.44
C VAL A 98 -0.87 15.71 -9.43
N GLN A 99 -1.62 14.63 -9.41
CA GLN A 99 -1.16 13.25 -9.40
C GLN A 99 -2.23 12.36 -10.04
N ARG A 100 -1.94 11.07 -10.23
CA ARG A 100 -2.94 10.08 -10.64
C ARG A 100 -4.06 10.02 -9.61
N GLU A 101 -5.28 9.97 -10.08
CA GLU A 101 -6.46 9.85 -9.22
C GLU A 101 -6.37 8.62 -8.32
N GLY A 102 -6.73 8.78 -7.06
CA GLY A 102 -6.66 7.73 -6.06
C GLY A 102 -5.34 7.66 -5.29
N MET A 103 -4.32 8.44 -5.67
CA MET A 103 -3.02 8.44 -4.99
C MET A 103 -3.13 8.85 -3.51
N GLU A 104 -4.09 9.69 -3.18
CA GLU A 104 -4.40 10.12 -1.80
C GLU A 104 -4.78 8.95 -0.89
N TYR A 105 -5.35 7.88 -1.44
CA TYR A 105 -5.76 6.70 -0.67
C TYR A 105 -4.59 5.82 -0.23
N GLU A 106 -3.43 6.00 -0.80
CA GLU A 106 -2.24 5.22 -0.44
C GLU A 106 -1.57 5.71 0.84
N PHE A 107 -1.81 6.96 1.24
CA PHE A 107 -1.22 7.54 2.45
C PHE A 107 -2.06 7.26 3.70
N THR A 108 -1.39 7.17 4.86
CA THR A 108 -2.04 7.05 6.18
C THR A 108 -2.79 8.34 6.52
N VAL A 109 -2.17 9.48 6.26
CA VAL A 109 -2.75 10.82 6.42
C VAL A 109 -2.52 11.60 5.14
N PHE A 110 -3.56 12.28 4.66
CA PHE A 110 -3.49 13.20 3.53
C PHE A 110 -4.02 14.56 3.93
N LEU A 111 -3.20 15.59 3.77
CA LEU A 111 -3.51 16.97 4.17
C LEU A 111 -3.65 17.86 2.95
N ASP A 112 -4.77 18.54 2.85
CA ASP A 112 -4.93 19.70 1.96
C ASP A 112 -4.47 20.95 2.69
N ILE A 113 -3.51 21.68 2.10
CA ILE A 113 -2.94 22.89 2.67
C ILE A 113 -3.27 24.07 1.76
N ASP A 114 -3.93 25.09 2.30
CA ASP A 114 -4.30 26.29 1.59
C ASP A 114 -3.16 27.34 1.53
N ASP A 115 -3.41 28.46 0.80
CA ASP A 115 -2.46 29.56 0.65
C ASP A 115 -2.16 30.30 1.97
N ASN A 116 -2.98 30.10 3.00
CA ASN A 116 -2.76 30.63 4.35
C ASN A 116 -1.98 29.64 5.23
N HIS A 117 -1.48 28.55 4.65
CA HIS A 117 -0.81 27.45 5.35
C HIS A 117 -1.71 26.75 6.36
N THR A 118 -3.02 26.74 6.11
CA THR A 118 -3.99 26.05 6.91
C THR A 118 -4.23 24.66 6.32
N ALA A 119 -4.13 23.64 7.15
CA ALA A 119 -4.28 22.25 6.77
C ALA A 119 -5.62 21.69 7.25
N VAL A 120 -6.22 20.87 6.40
CA VAL A 120 -7.37 20.02 6.72
C VAL A 120 -7.03 18.60 6.26
N ALA A 121 -7.32 17.61 7.09
CA ALA A 121 -7.15 16.21 6.68
C ALA A 121 -8.32 15.79 5.80
N SER A 122 -8.08 15.55 4.51
CA SER A 122 -9.05 14.93 3.60
C SER A 122 -9.05 13.40 3.72
N LYS A 123 -7.98 12.83 4.32
CA LYS A 123 -7.92 11.46 4.76
C LYS A 123 -7.08 11.37 6.03
N ASP A 124 -7.60 10.65 7.01
CA ASP A 124 -6.91 10.38 8.27
C ASP A 124 -7.28 8.99 8.80
N ARG A 125 -6.33 8.05 8.73
CA ARG A 125 -6.50 6.71 9.33
C ARG A 125 -6.18 6.68 10.82
N THR A 126 -5.59 7.76 11.35
CA THR A 126 -5.20 7.84 12.76
C THR A 126 -6.33 8.32 13.65
N GLY A 127 -7.32 9.03 13.11
CA GLY A 127 -8.38 9.70 13.85
C GLY A 127 -7.92 10.93 14.64
N LEU A 128 -6.64 11.30 14.55
CA LEU A 128 -6.07 12.42 15.32
C LEU A 128 -6.46 13.77 14.75
N LEU A 129 -6.62 13.86 13.42
CA LEU A 129 -6.73 15.12 12.67
C LEU A 129 -8.12 15.30 12.06
N ASP A 130 -8.98 14.31 12.14
CA ASP A 130 -10.32 14.33 11.56
C ASP A 130 -11.15 15.51 12.06
N GLY A 131 -11.78 16.24 11.13
CA GLY A 131 -12.60 17.42 11.41
C GLY A 131 -11.83 18.64 11.93
N LYS A 132 -10.49 18.60 12.00
CA LYS A 132 -9.67 19.70 12.51
C LYS A 132 -9.12 20.57 11.39
N THR A 133 -9.04 21.87 11.68
CA THR A 133 -8.36 22.87 10.84
C THR A 133 -7.17 23.42 11.65
N PHE A 134 -5.96 23.31 11.11
CA PHE A 134 -4.75 23.62 11.86
C PHE A 134 -3.61 24.08 10.95
N LYS A 135 -2.53 24.63 11.54
CA LYS A 135 -1.25 24.83 10.87
C LYS A 135 -0.32 23.69 11.20
N VAL A 136 0.28 23.09 10.17
CA VAL A 136 1.26 22.01 10.34
C VAL A 136 2.43 22.54 11.16
N ASN A 137 2.75 21.86 12.26
CA ASN A 137 3.81 22.21 13.19
C ASN A 137 4.42 20.96 13.83
N VAL A 138 5.43 21.18 14.67
CA VAL A 138 6.13 20.07 15.36
C VAL A 138 5.19 19.21 16.22
N GLN A 139 4.11 19.79 16.77
CA GLN A 139 3.19 19.03 17.60
C GLN A 139 2.43 17.98 16.80
N VAL A 140 2.02 18.31 15.57
CA VAL A 140 1.38 17.33 14.65
C VAL A 140 2.30 16.13 14.41
N GLY A 141 3.59 16.37 14.21
CA GLY A 141 4.58 15.29 14.05
C GLY A 141 4.71 14.43 15.31
N ARG A 142 4.73 15.06 16.49
CA ARG A 142 4.77 14.32 17.77
C ARG A 142 3.53 13.47 18.00
N ASP A 143 2.36 14.02 17.68
CA ASP A 143 1.09 13.31 17.85
C ASP A 143 1.03 12.09 16.93
N LEU A 144 1.52 12.21 15.68
CA LEU A 144 1.65 11.10 14.75
C LEU A 144 2.65 10.05 15.23
N MET A 145 3.82 10.46 15.75
CA MET A 145 4.79 9.52 16.33
C MET A 145 4.22 8.79 17.53
N ASN A 146 3.57 9.50 18.45
CA ASN A 146 2.92 8.88 19.61
C ASN A 146 1.84 7.87 19.18
N TRP A 147 1.10 8.17 18.10
CA TRP A 147 0.12 7.24 17.55
C TRP A 147 0.78 5.98 16.98
N LEU A 148 1.89 6.13 16.24
CA LEU A 148 2.66 5.01 15.70
C LEU A 148 3.22 4.13 16.82
N ASP A 149 3.74 4.74 17.90
CA ASP A 149 4.31 4.05 19.04
C ASP A 149 3.24 3.44 19.98
N SER A 150 1.98 3.86 19.84
CA SER A 150 0.86 3.34 20.66
C SER A 150 0.29 2.01 20.19
N GLY A 151 0.87 1.43 19.13
CA GLY A 151 0.51 0.09 18.68
C GLY A 151 0.67 -0.92 19.81
N SER A 152 -0.34 -1.77 20.03
CA SER A 152 -0.20 -2.88 20.95
C SER A 152 0.76 -3.92 20.34
N ASP A 153 1.67 -4.43 21.15
CA ASP A 153 2.40 -5.68 20.87
C ASP A 153 1.48 -6.91 20.94
N GLU A 154 0.18 -6.71 20.68
CA GLU A 154 -0.71 -7.85 20.54
C GLU A 154 -0.17 -8.71 19.39
N GLU A 155 0.16 -9.94 19.74
CA GLU A 155 0.51 -10.94 18.74
C GLU A 155 -0.56 -10.89 17.65
N PRO A 156 -0.17 -10.92 16.37
CA PRO A 156 -1.12 -10.88 15.27
C PRO A 156 -2.21 -11.91 15.58
N VAL A 157 -3.47 -11.47 15.57
CA VAL A 157 -4.60 -12.39 15.71
C VAL A 157 -4.44 -13.40 14.60
N VAL A 158 -3.87 -14.55 14.94
CA VAL A 158 -3.81 -15.70 14.05
C VAL A 158 -5.27 -16.03 13.82
N LEU A 159 -5.79 -15.67 12.65
CA LEU A 159 -7.12 -16.04 12.23
C LEU A 159 -7.22 -17.53 12.51
N ALA A 160 -8.19 -17.92 13.34
CA ALA A 160 -8.31 -19.29 13.79
C ALA A 160 -8.17 -20.20 12.58
N ASP A 161 -7.16 -21.05 12.59
CA ASP A 161 -6.90 -21.97 11.52
C ASP A 161 -8.05 -22.97 11.49
N ASN A 162 -9.04 -22.71 10.64
CA ASN A 162 -10.26 -23.48 10.51
C ASN A 162 -10.05 -24.79 9.74
N ARG A 163 -8.80 -25.16 9.41
CA ARG A 163 -8.51 -26.43 8.76
C ARG A 163 -8.96 -27.59 9.64
N THR A 164 -9.64 -28.53 9.05
CA THR A 164 -10.01 -29.77 9.72
C THR A 164 -8.81 -30.72 9.82
N LEU A 165 -8.90 -31.72 10.70
CA LEU A 165 -7.90 -32.80 10.77
C LEU A 165 -7.64 -33.46 9.40
N ALA A 166 -8.70 -33.60 8.59
CA ALA A 166 -8.59 -34.18 7.26
C ALA A 166 -7.82 -33.27 6.28
N ASP A 167 -8.01 -31.95 6.40
CA ASP A 167 -7.31 -30.98 5.56
C ASP A 167 -5.82 -30.99 5.87
N VAL A 168 -5.44 -30.90 7.16
CA VAL A 168 -4.03 -30.92 7.56
C VAL A 168 -3.34 -32.24 7.21
N LYS A 169 -4.03 -33.40 7.35
CA LYS A 169 -3.51 -34.70 6.90
C LYS A 169 -3.26 -34.72 5.39
N ARG A 170 -4.13 -34.09 4.62
CA ARG A 170 -3.97 -34.00 3.15
C ARG A 170 -2.75 -33.14 2.78
N GLU A 171 -2.55 -32.01 3.46
CA GLU A 171 -1.39 -31.12 3.25
C GLU A 171 -0.08 -31.82 3.60
N VAL A 172 -0.01 -32.52 4.74
CA VAL A 172 1.17 -33.31 5.12
C VAL A 172 1.48 -34.36 4.06
N ALA A 173 0.47 -35.07 3.57
CA ALA A 173 0.64 -36.09 2.52
C ALA A 173 1.11 -35.49 1.19
N GLN A 174 0.63 -34.28 0.85
CA GLN A 174 1.07 -33.54 -0.34
C GLN A 174 2.53 -33.09 -0.23
N LEU A 175 2.95 -32.56 0.94
CA LEU A 175 4.35 -32.15 1.18
C LEU A 175 5.32 -33.33 1.07
N VAL A 176 4.97 -34.47 1.67
CA VAL A 176 5.78 -35.70 1.55
C VAL A 176 5.91 -36.13 0.09
N LYS A 177 4.82 -36.08 -0.67
CA LYS A 177 4.79 -36.48 -2.08
C LYS A 177 5.55 -35.52 -2.98
N ALA A 178 5.49 -34.21 -2.67
CA ALA A 178 6.14 -33.17 -3.46
C ALA A 178 7.65 -33.10 -3.25
N ASN A 179 8.14 -33.59 -2.10
CA ASN A 179 9.56 -33.56 -1.72
C ASN A 179 10.06 -34.95 -1.33
N PRO A 180 10.13 -35.91 -2.27
CA PRO A 180 10.48 -37.31 -1.97
C PRO A 180 11.95 -37.48 -1.51
N GLU A 181 12.79 -36.45 -1.78
CA GLU A 181 14.19 -36.40 -1.36
C GLU A 181 14.38 -36.04 0.12
N LYS A 182 13.34 -35.48 0.76
CA LYS A 182 13.40 -35.07 2.18
C LYS A 182 12.99 -36.22 3.08
N ASP A 183 13.88 -36.56 4.04
CA ASP A 183 13.60 -37.60 5.03
C ASP A 183 12.77 -37.07 6.21
N TYR A 184 11.52 -36.70 5.95
CA TYR A 184 10.61 -36.19 6.97
C TYR A 184 10.42 -37.16 8.15
N LYS A 185 10.58 -38.46 7.93
CA LYS A 185 10.48 -39.47 8.98
C LYS A 185 11.52 -39.25 10.08
N ASN A 186 12.76 -39.01 9.69
CA ASN A 186 13.84 -38.77 10.68
C ASN A 186 13.95 -37.30 11.10
N LEU A 187 13.62 -36.36 10.21
CA LEU A 187 13.75 -34.93 10.49
C LEU A 187 12.64 -34.40 11.39
N VAL A 188 11.41 -34.85 11.19
CA VAL A 188 10.22 -34.31 11.85
C VAL A 188 9.46 -35.38 12.63
N PHE A 189 9.04 -36.47 11.99
CA PHE A 189 8.12 -37.44 12.60
C PHE A 189 8.74 -38.21 13.78
N ALA A 190 10.05 -38.46 13.77
CA ALA A 190 10.76 -39.07 14.90
C ALA A 190 10.68 -38.22 16.17
N LYS A 191 10.56 -36.89 16.04
CA LYS A 191 10.50 -35.94 17.14
C LYS A 191 9.11 -35.54 17.57
N HIS A 192 8.18 -35.48 16.63
CA HIS A 192 6.85 -34.94 16.85
C HIS A 192 5.71 -35.97 16.73
N GLY A 193 6.00 -37.21 16.32
CA GLY A 193 5.04 -38.30 16.19
C GLY A 193 4.59 -38.58 14.76
N ASN A 194 3.94 -39.74 14.59
CA ASN A 194 3.42 -40.16 13.30
C ASN A 194 2.18 -39.33 12.91
N PRO A 195 2.16 -38.65 11.77
CA PRO A 195 1.02 -37.79 11.36
C PRO A 195 -0.34 -38.49 11.31
N ASN A 196 -0.35 -39.81 11.14
CA ASN A 196 -1.62 -40.58 11.08
C ASN A 196 -2.26 -40.77 12.45
N GLU A 197 -1.52 -40.64 13.51
CA GLU A 197 -1.92 -40.93 14.91
C GLU A 197 -2.13 -39.66 15.74
N LEU A 198 -1.71 -38.50 15.23
CA LEU A 198 -1.78 -37.23 15.92
C LEU A 198 -3.17 -36.59 15.88
N ASN A 199 -3.50 -35.84 16.93
CA ASN A 199 -4.66 -34.93 16.94
C ASN A 199 -4.42 -33.73 16.04
N LEU A 200 -5.42 -32.85 15.90
CA LEU A 200 -5.36 -31.71 14.99
C LEU A 200 -4.26 -30.71 15.36
N GLU A 201 -4.10 -30.39 16.64
CA GLU A 201 -3.13 -29.39 17.10
C GLU A 201 -1.69 -29.87 16.93
N ASP A 202 -1.41 -31.11 17.35
CA ASP A 202 -0.08 -31.72 17.19
C ASP A 202 0.28 -31.88 15.71
N LEU A 203 -0.71 -32.19 14.87
CA LEU A 203 -0.51 -32.34 13.44
C LEU A 203 -0.21 -31.01 12.75
N LYS A 204 -0.80 -29.91 13.20
CA LYS A 204 -0.47 -28.56 12.72
C LYS A 204 0.99 -28.17 13.05
N ILE A 205 1.46 -28.53 14.24
CA ILE A 205 2.87 -28.36 14.62
C ILE A 205 3.79 -29.16 13.70
N VAL A 206 3.42 -30.40 13.38
CA VAL A 206 4.19 -31.24 12.44
C VAL A 206 4.26 -30.59 11.07
N LEU A 207 3.13 -30.11 10.53
CA LEU A 207 3.05 -29.45 9.23
C LEU A 207 3.98 -28.22 9.19
N GLU A 208 3.91 -27.35 10.19
CA GLU A 208 4.77 -26.15 10.30
C GLU A 208 6.26 -26.49 10.33
N LYS A 209 6.63 -27.59 11.02
CA LYS A 209 8.03 -28.06 11.05
C LYS A 209 8.49 -28.64 9.72
N MET A 210 7.58 -29.28 8.99
CA MET A 210 7.87 -29.82 7.64
C MET A 210 8.10 -28.71 6.62
N GLU A 211 7.39 -27.59 6.73
CA GLU A 211 7.57 -26.42 5.84
C GLU A 211 8.90 -25.71 6.06
N LYS A 212 9.47 -25.81 7.27
CA LYS A 212 10.74 -25.17 7.66
C LYS A 212 12.00 -26.04 7.38
N VAL A 213 11.83 -27.25 6.92
CA VAL A 213 12.89 -28.20 6.56
C VAL A 213 13.04 -28.28 5.04
#